data_193d420db474b3c417b06fb645b524bd
#
_entry.id   193d420db474b3c417b06fb645b524bd
#
_cell.length_a   1.000
_cell.length_b   1.000
_cell.length_c   1.000
_cell.angle_alpha   90.00
_cell.angle_beta   90.00
_cell.angle_gamma   90.00
#
_symmetry.space_group_name_H-M   'P 1'
#
loop_
_entity.id
_entity.type
_entity.pdbx_description
1 polymer ?
#
loop_
_entity_poly.entity_id
_entity_poly.type
_entity_poly.pdbx_seq_one_letter_code
_entity_poly.pdbx_strand_id
1 'polypeptide(L)'
;KRRVENLLKAGAANQKQLDDWEAQIALLERQLTAQMSSLQNSTNSLTEQGSSVAIQVAQVEDQLAKCHVVSPISGTVLAKYAEAGELAAVGKPLFKVADIDQMYLRAYITSEQLSQVKLGNRVTVFSDYGGDERKEYPGVVTWISDRSEFTPKTILTKEERANLVYAVKIAVKNDGLLKIGMYGGVKL
;
A
#
# COMPACT_ATOMS: atom_id res chain seq x y z
N LYS A 1 42.57 -35.81 -41.29
CA LYS A 1 43.69 -34.87 -41.49
C LYS A 1 45.02 -35.55 -41.22
N ARG A 2 45.41 -35.98 -39.99
CA ARG A 2 46.72 -36.62 -39.66
C ARG A 2 47.16 -37.75 -40.58
N ARG A 3 46.22 -38.62 -41.04
CA ARG A 3 46.59 -39.77 -41.92
C ARG A 3 46.97 -39.27 -43.30
N VAL A 4 46.33 -38.26 -43.86
CA VAL A 4 46.63 -37.66 -45.16
C VAL A 4 47.93 -36.86 -45.09
N GLU A 5 48.19 -36.13 -44.02
CA GLU A 5 49.47 -35.43 -43.79
C GLU A 5 50.66 -36.39 -43.74
N ASN A 6 50.47 -37.55 -43.08
CA ASN A 6 51.54 -38.59 -43.06
C ASN A 6 51.75 -39.22 -44.43
N LEU A 7 50.71 -39.43 -45.22
CA LEU A 7 50.79 -39.94 -46.60
C LEU A 7 51.46 -38.93 -47.53
N LEU A 8 51.19 -37.66 -47.34
CA LEU A 8 51.83 -36.56 -48.08
C LEU A 8 53.36 -36.51 -47.81
N LYS A 9 53.79 -36.65 -46.55
CA LYS A 9 55.14 -36.71 -46.11
C LYS A 9 55.88 -37.93 -46.71
N ALA A 10 55.12 -39.02 -46.96
CA ALA A 10 55.67 -40.25 -47.63
C ALA A 10 55.58 -40.19 -49.15
N GLY A 11 55.17 -39.06 -49.77
CA GLY A 11 55.02 -38.90 -51.20
C GLY A 11 53.87 -39.69 -51.83
N ALA A 12 52.94 -40.24 -51.00
CA ALA A 12 51.86 -41.11 -51.44
C ALA A 12 50.48 -40.41 -51.53
N ALA A 13 50.41 -39.08 -51.30
CA ALA A 13 49.18 -38.29 -51.42
C ALA A 13 49.46 -36.99 -52.16
N ASN A 14 48.37 -36.44 -52.80
CA ASN A 14 48.43 -35.16 -53.51
C ASN A 14 48.08 -34.00 -52.59
N GLN A 15 48.81 -32.90 -52.67
CA GLN A 15 48.49 -31.65 -51.88
C GLN A 15 47.04 -31.22 -52.04
N LYS A 16 46.50 -31.31 -53.23
CA LYS A 16 45.09 -30.99 -53.50
C LYS A 16 44.13 -31.77 -52.61
N GLN A 17 44.39 -33.03 -52.29
CA GLN A 17 43.50 -33.81 -51.38
C GLN A 17 43.53 -33.28 -49.92
N LEU A 18 44.71 -32.78 -49.48
CA LEU A 18 44.83 -32.18 -48.18
C LEU A 18 43.99 -30.87 -48.09
N ASP A 19 44.16 -30.02 -49.12
CA ASP A 19 43.43 -28.75 -49.21
C ASP A 19 41.96 -28.97 -49.29
N ASP A 20 41.42 -29.96 -50.01
CA ASP A 20 39.99 -30.32 -50.08
C ASP A 20 39.46 -30.77 -48.72
N TRP A 21 40.21 -31.57 -47.97
CA TRP A 21 39.84 -31.99 -46.63
C TRP A 21 39.87 -30.84 -45.64
N GLU A 22 40.81 -29.94 -45.73
CA GLU A 22 40.86 -28.72 -44.89
C GLU A 22 39.66 -27.81 -45.18
N ALA A 23 39.31 -27.62 -46.44
CA ALA A 23 38.13 -26.85 -46.83
C ALA A 23 36.84 -27.49 -46.31
N GLN A 24 36.71 -28.83 -46.38
CA GLN A 24 35.53 -29.53 -45.83
C GLN A 24 35.46 -29.42 -44.30
N ILE A 25 36.57 -29.53 -43.60
CA ILE A 25 36.60 -29.36 -42.12
C ILE A 25 36.18 -27.94 -41.76
N ALA A 26 36.76 -26.93 -42.43
CA ALA A 26 36.41 -25.53 -42.18
C ALA A 26 34.93 -25.23 -42.46
N LEU A 27 34.35 -25.85 -43.50
CA LEU A 27 32.93 -25.74 -43.78
C LEU A 27 32.06 -26.35 -42.66
N LEU A 28 32.41 -27.56 -42.22
CA LEU A 28 31.69 -28.25 -41.13
C LEU A 28 31.81 -27.50 -39.79
N GLU A 29 32.97 -26.95 -39.48
CA GLU A 29 33.18 -26.14 -38.28
C GLU A 29 32.30 -24.87 -38.30
N ARG A 30 32.19 -24.19 -39.46
CA ARG A 30 31.30 -23.03 -39.64
C ARG A 30 29.85 -23.42 -39.49
N GLN A 31 29.43 -24.56 -40.07
CA GLN A 31 28.08 -25.07 -39.94
C GLN A 31 27.74 -25.41 -38.48
N LEU A 32 28.65 -26.06 -37.77
CA LEU A 32 28.52 -26.37 -36.36
C LEU A 32 28.32 -25.10 -35.52
N THR A 33 29.21 -24.12 -35.75
CA THR A 33 29.13 -22.83 -35.03
C THR A 33 27.80 -22.11 -35.30
N ALA A 34 27.36 -22.11 -36.55
CA ALA A 34 26.06 -21.50 -36.92
C ALA A 34 24.87 -22.21 -36.23
N GLN A 35 24.88 -23.54 -36.19
CA GLN A 35 23.86 -24.32 -35.51
C GLN A 35 23.89 -24.12 -34.00
N MET A 36 25.05 -24.07 -33.37
CA MET A 36 25.21 -23.77 -31.94
C MET A 36 24.65 -22.39 -31.60
N SER A 37 24.97 -21.36 -32.40
CA SER A 37 24.42 -20.00 -32.23
C SER A 37 22.88 -19.97 -32.39
N SER A 38 22.34 -20.70 -33.36
CA SER A 38 20.88 -20.80 -33.54
C SER A 38 20.19 -21.47 -32.37
N LEU A 39 20.76 -22.57 -31.86
CA LEU A 39 20.27 -23.24 -30.66
C LEU A 39 20.34 -22.33 -29.44
N GLN A 40 21.44 -21.63 -29.25
CA GLN A 40 21.58 -20.68 -28.13
C GLN A 40 20.53 -19.57 -28.17
N ASN A 41 20.31 -18.97 -29.37
CA ASN A 41 19.31 -17.94 -29.54
C ASN A 41 17.89 -18.48 -29.27
N SER A 42 17.60 -19.69 -29.75
CA SER A 42 16.30 -20.33 -29.46
C SER A 42 16.10 -20.60 -27.98
N THR A 43 17.14 -21.07 -27.30
CA THR A 43 17.09 -21.32 -25.84
C THR A 43 16.89 -20.01 -25.07
N ASN A 44 17.63 -18.96 -25.44
CA ASN A 44 17.46 -17.65 -24.82
C ASN A 44 16.04 -17.11 -25.01
N SER A 45 15.52 -17.19 -26.25
CA SER A 45 14.14 -16.76 -26.54
C SER A 45 13.09 -17.54 -25.73
N LEU A 46 13.24 -18.85 -25.59
CA LEU A 46 12.35 -19.67 -24.75
C LEU A 46 12.44 -19.30 -23.27
N THR A 47 13.63 -19.00 -22.80
CA THR A 47 13.84 -18.55 -21.40
C THR A 47 13.18 -17.22 -21.15
N GLU A 48 13.31 -16.26 -22.06
CA GLU A 48 12.64 -14.95 -21.98
C GLU A 48 11.12 -15.07 -22.05
N GLN A 49 10.60 -15.92 -22.92
CA GLN A 49 9.17 -16.20 -22.99
C GLN A 49 8.67 -16.84 -21.69
N GLY A 50 9.43 -17.78 -21.12
CA GLY A 50 9.11 -18.39 -19.83
C GLY A 50 9.06 -17.37 -18.71
N SER A 51 10.00 -16.42 -18.66
CA SER A 51 10.00 -15.32 -17.70
C SER A 51 8.79 -14.40 -17.87
N SER A 52 8.43 -14.09 -19.11
CA SER A 52 7.24 -13.27 -19.40
C SER A 52 5.94 -13.94 -18.93
N VAL A 53 5.82 -15.24 -19.17
CA VAL A 53 4.64 -16.02 -18.70
C VAL A 53 4.60 -16.07 -17.16
N ALA A 54 5.75 -16.23 -16.49
CA ALA A 54 5.83 -16.22 -15.04
C ALA A 54 5.36 -14.88 -14.44
N ILE A 55 5.72 -13.75 -15.07
CA ILE A 55 5.23 -12.42 -14.67
C ILE A 55 3.71 -12.31 -14.86
N GLN A 56 3.17 -12.81 -15.96
CA GLN A 56 1.72 -12.79 -16.20
C GLN A 56 0.97 -13.64 -15.16
N VAL A 57 1.48 -14.81 -14.81
CA VAL A 57 0.91 -15.65 -13.74
C VAL A 57 0.91 -14.89 -12.41
N ALA A 58 2.03 -14.28 -12.03
CA ALA A 58 2.10 -13.49 -10.79
C ALA A 58 1.11 -12.32 -10.76
N GLN A 59 0.88 -11.67 -11.91
CA GLN A 59 -0.14 -10.61 -12.02
C GLN A 59 -1.56 -11.14 -11.80
N VAL A 60 -1.89 -12.31 -12.36
CA VAL A 60 -3.20 -12.93 -12.18
C VAL A 60 -3.39 -13.40 -10.74
N GLU A 61 -2.36 -13.95 -10.12
CA GLU A 61 -2.36 -14.34 -8.70
C GLU A 61 -2.58 -13.14 -7.78
N ASP A 62 -1.93 -11.99 -8.05
CA ASP A 62 -2.17 -10.75 -7.32
C ASP A 62 -3.61 -10.24 -7.48
N GLN A 63 -4.17 -10.32 -8.69
CA GLN A 63 -5.57 -9.98 -8.92
C GLN A 63 -6.51 -10.90 -8.15
N LEU A 64 -6.24 -12.21 -8.14
CA LEU A 64 -7.02 -13.19 -7.38
C LEU A 64 -6.95 -12.93 -5.88
N ALA A 65 -5.76 -12.62 -5.35
CA ALA A 65 -5.58 -12.26 -3.94
C ALA A 65 -6.40 -11.02 -3.57
N LYS A 66 -6.48 -10.02 -4.46
CA LYS A 66 -7.28 -8.80 -4.26
C LYS A 66 -8.81 -9.04 -4.32
N CYS A 67 -9.26 -10.17 -4.84
CA CYS A 67 -10.67 -10.56 -4.76
C CYS A 67 -11.10 -10.93 -3.33
N HIS A 68 -10.15 -11.29 -2.45
CA HIS A 68 -10.40 -11.50 -1.03
C HIS A 68 -10.15 -10.20 -0.25
N VAL A 69 -11.18 -9.35 -0.18
CA VAL A 69 -11.08 -8.05 0.50
C VAL A 69 -11.11 -8.26 2.01
N VAL A 70 -10.00 -7.92 2.66
CA VAL A 70 -9.85 -8.00 4.12
C VAL A 70 -9.63 -6.61 4.71
N SER A 71 -10.00 -6.44 5.98
CA SER A 71 -9.73 -5.19 6.70
C SER A 71 -8.23 -5.06 7.00
N PRO A 72 -7.60 -3.90 6.70
CA PRO A 72 -6.20 -3.64 7.07
C PRO A 72 -6.01 -3.35 8.56
N ILE A 73 -7.10 -3.11 9.29
CA ILE A 73 -7.11 -2.80 10.72
C ILE A 73 -8.09 -3.70 11.46
N SER A 74 -7.81 -3.97 12.73
CA SER A 74 -8.79 -4.54 13.66
C SER A 74 -9.75 -3.44 14.10
N GLY A 75 -11.04 -3.74 14.22
CA GLY A 75 -12.01 -2.75 14.63
C GLY A 75 -13.45 -3.19 14.36
N THR A 76 -14.38 -2.25 14.52
CA THR A 76 -15.80 -2.46 14.32
C THR A 76 -16.23 -1.98 12.93
N VAL A 77 -17.03 -2.78 12.23
CA VAL A 77 -17.64 -2.38 10.97
C VAL A 77 -18.73 -1.33 11.27
N LEU A 78 -18.51 -0.11 10.80
CA LEU A 78 -19.43 1.00 10.99
C LEU A 78 -20.53 1.04 9.92
N ALA A 79 -20.18 0.67 8.69
CA ALA A 79 -21.11 0.63 7.58
C ALA A 79 -20.70 -0.44 6.57
N LYS A 80 -21.67 -1.08 5.97
CA LYS A 80 -21.54 -2.01 4.85
C LYS A 80 -22.19 -1.35 3.64
N TYR A 81 -21.47 -1.24 2.53
CA TYR A 81 -21.90 -0.53 1.32
C TYR A 81 -22.20 -1.47 0.14
N ALA A 82 -21.89 -2.75 0.30
CA ALA A 82 -22.14 -3.75 -0.74
C ALA A 82 -22.71 -5.02 -0.13
N GLU A 83 -23.67 -5.63 -0.82
CA GLU A 83 -24.27 -6.90 -0.46
C GLU A 83 -23.74 -8.04 -1.33
N ALA A 84 -23.95 -9.28 -0.89
CA ALA A 84 -23.58 -10.45 -1.67
C ALA A 84 -24.39 -10.47 -2.99
N GLY A 85 -23.70 -10.67 -4.10
CA GLY A 85 -24.29 -10.63 -5.45
C GLY A 85 -24.23 -9.26 -6.14
N GLU A 86 -23.82 -8.19 -5.46
CA GLU A 86 -23.61 -6.90 -6.11
C GLU A 86 -22.26 -6.83 -6.83
N LEU A 87 -22.24 -6.01 -7.89
CA LEU A 87 -21.01 -5.73 -8.62
C LEU A 87 -20.09 -4.82 -7.81
N ALA A 88 -18.90 -5.34 -7.51
CA ALA A 88 -17.82 -4.57 -6.90
C ALA A 88 -16.99 -3.90 -8.00
N ALA A 89 -17.14 -2.58 -8.17
CA ALA A 89 -16.33 -1.80 -9.09
C ALA A 89 -15.05 -1.29 -8.43
N VAL A 90 -13.99 -1.10 -9.20
CA VAL A 90 -12.73 -0.53 -8.71
C VAL A 90 -12.98 0.88 -8.15
N GLY A 91 -12.50 1.13 -6.93
CA GLY A 91 -12.68 2.41 -6.25
C GLY A 91 -13.99 2.55 -5.46
N LYS A 92 -14.93 1.61 -5.57
CA LYS A 92 -16.15 1.62 -4.73
C LYS A 92 -15.82 1.09 -3.33
N PRO A 93 -16.13 1.83 -2.24
CA PRO A 93 -15.96 1.30 -0.89
C PRO A 93 -16.96 0.16 -0.65
N LEU A 94 -16.50 -0.94 -0.07
CA LEU A 94 -17.34 -2.10 0.25
C LEU A 94 -17.83 -2.05 1.69
N PHE A 95 -17.00 -1.59 2.61
CA PHE A 95 -17.35 -1.42 4.03
C PHE A 95 -16.47 -0.33 4.67
N LYS A 96 -16.89 0.15 5.82
CA LYS A 96 -16.15 1.12 6.64
C LYS A 96 -15.86 0.49 8.00
N VAL A 97 -14.57 0.41 8.36
CA VAL A 97 -14.10 -0.10 9.66
C VAL A 97 -13.43 1.04 10.43
N ALA A 98 -13.63 1.08 11.71
CA ALA A 98 -12.89 1.96 12.60
C ALA A 98 -12.56 1.24 13.91
N ASP A 99 -11.39 1.59 14.47
CA ASP A 99 -11.08 1.31 15.86
C ASP A 99 -11.90 2.28 16.74
N ILE A 100 -12.85 1.73 17.49
CA ILE A 100 -13.70 2.50 18.40
C ILE A 100 -13.29 2.35 19.86
N ASP A 101 -12.25 1.59 20.17
CA ASP A 101 -11.72 1.46 21.54
C ASP A 101 -11.06 2.77 22.00
N GLN A 102 -10.52 3.51 21.03
CA GLN A 102 -9.99 4.85 21.28
C GLN A 102 -10.77 5.88 20.48
N MET A 103 -11.48 6.75 21.20
CA MET A 103 -12.27 7.83 20.63
C MET A 103 -11.54 9.16 20.78
N TYR A 104 -11.88 10.12 19.92
CA TYR A 104 -11.33 11.46 19.96
C TYR A 104 -12.45 12.49 20.13
N LEU A 105 -12.41 13.24 21.23
CA LEU A 105 -13.21 14.43 21.38
C LEU A 105 -12.53 15.58 20.65
N ARG A 106 -13.24 16.24 19.74
CA ARG A 106 -12.81 17.52 19.16
C ARG A 106 -13.48 18.64 19.97
N ALA A 107 -12.69 19.32 20.78
CA ALA A 107 -13.12 20.47 21.55
C ALA A 107 -12.59 21.76 20.94
N TYR A 108 -13.23 22.87 21.27
CA TYR A 108 -12.83 24.21 20.85
C TYR A 108 -12.54 25.04 22.06
N ILE A 109 -11.33 25.60 22.15
CA ILE A 109 -10.87 26.42 23.27
C ILE A 109 -10.55 27.83 22.79
N THR A 110 -10.71 28.79 23.67
CA THR A 110 -10.37 30.19 23.39
C THR A 110 -8.84 30.42 23.43
N SER A 111 -8.38 31.57 22.89
CA SER A 111 -6.96 31.94 22.97
C SER A 111 -6.44 32.05 24.42
N GLU A 112 -7.30 32.45 25.35
CA GLU A 112 -6.97 32.54 26.77
C GLU A 112 -6.72 31.15 27.37
N GLN A 113 -7.61 30.21 27.10
CA GLN A 113 -7.49 28.82 27.54
C GLN A 113 -6.31 28.08 26.90
N LEU A 114 -5.94 28.46 25.66
CA LEU A 114 -4.82 27.86 24.94
C LEU A 114 -3.50 28.01 25.71
N SER A 115 -3.32 29.10 26.45
CA SER A 115 -2.10 29.31 27.25
C SER A 115 -1.91 28.26 28.36
N GLN A 116 -3.00 27.63 28.80
CA GLN A 116 -3.02 26.66 29.89
C GLN A 116 -2.97 25.20 29.40
N VAL A 117 -3.21 24.97 28.10
CA VAL A 117 -3.29 23.62 27.51
C VAL A 117 -2.02 23.29 26.73
N LYS A 118 -1.42 22.16 27.03
CA LYS A 118 -0.23 21.62 26.34
C LYS A 118 -0.54 20.21 25.83
N LEU A 119 0.21 19.80 24.81
CA LEU A 119 0.19 18.41 24.35
C LEU A 119 0.58 17.47 25.51
N GLY A 120 -0.19 16.38 25.67
CA GLY A 120 0.00 15.43 26.75
C GLY A 120 -0.72 15.76 28.06
N ASN A 121 -1.36 16.94 28.18
CA ASN A 121 -2.12 17.27 29.37
C ASN A 121 -3.26 16.26 29.58
N ARG A 122 -3.46 15.85 30.83
CA ARG A 122 -4.60 15.05 31.26
C ARG A 122 -5.75 15.98 31.56
N VAL A 123 -6.90 15.66 31.02
CA VAL A 123 -8.15 16.44 31.15
C VAL A 123 -9.30 15.51 31.46
N THR A 124 -10.38 16.04 32.04
CA THR A 124 -11.60 15.28 32.25
C THR A 124 -12.61 15.60 31.13
N VAL A 125 -13.04 14.54 30.43
CA VAL A 125 -14.05 14.63 29.38
C VAL A 125 -15.39 14.16 29.93
N PHE A 126 -16.45 14.90 29.63
CA PHE A 126 -17.82 14.57 30.00
C PHE A 126 -18.56 14.16 28.73
N SER A 127 -19.26 13.04 28.80
CA SER A 127 -20.21 12.66 27.75
C SER A 127 -21.59 13.24 28.07
N ASP A 128 -22.26 13.75 27.04
CA ASP A 128 -23.61 14.23 27.13
C ASP A 128 -24.56 13.16 26.58
N TYR A 129 -25.30 12.50 27.48
CA TYR A 129 -26.31 11.50 27.13
C TYR A 129 -27.72 12.08 27.05
N GLY A 130 -27.87 13.42 27.13
CA GLY A 130 -29.17 14.09 27.02
C GLY A 130 -29.98 14.13 28.34
N GLY A 131 -29.34 13.91 29.49
CA GLY A 131 -29.91 14.00 30.82
C GLY A 131 -28.98 14.72 31.80
N ASP A 132 -29.34 14.75 33.08
CA ASP A 132 -28.48 15.32 34.13
C ASP A 132 -27.27 14.45 34.47
N GLU A 133 -27.27 13.20 34.05
CA GLU A 133 -26.17 12.26 34.27
C GLU A 133 -25.05 12.48 33.24
N ARG A 134 -23.92 12.99 33.74
CA ARG A 134 -22.67 13.12 32.95
C ARG A 134 -21.68 12.08 33.43
N LYS A 135 -21.25 11.23 32.53
CA LYS A 135 -20.17 10.30 32.84
C LYS A 135 -18.81 10.93 32.50
N GLU A 136 -17.91 10.82 33.45
CA GLU A 136 -16.55 11.35 33.33
C GLU A 136 -15.59 10.30 32.74
N TYR A 137 -14.73 10.75 31.84
CA TYR A 137 -13.70 9.93 31.22
C TYR A 137 -12.36 10.65 31.32
N PRO A 138 -11.29 9.95 31.69
CA PRO A 138 -9.94 10.51 31.61
C PRO A 138 -9.55 10.67 30.13
N GLY A 139 -9.15 11.87 29.75
CA GLY A 139 -8.68 12.19 28.41
C GLY A 139 -7.26 12.72 28.41
N VAL A 140 -6.60 12.61 27.28
CA VAL A 140 -5.26 13.16 27.04
C VAL A 140 -5.28 14.02 25.78
N VAL A 141 -4.74 15.23 25.88
CA VAL A 141 -4.61 16.15 24.74
C VAL A 141 -3.57 15.59 23.77
N THR A 142 -3.98 15.23 22.57
CA THR A 142 -3.10 14.62 21.55
C THR A 142 -2.75 15.56 20.42
N TRP A 143 -3.56 16.58 20.21
CA TRP A 143 -3.34 17.53 19.12
C TRP A 143 -3.99 18.88 19.42
N ILE A 144 -3.34 19.96 19.07
CA ILE A 144 -3.82 21.34 19.15
C ILE A 144 -3.62 21.95 17.77
N SER A 145 -4.66 22.64 17.25
CA SER A 145 -4.58 23.32 15.97
C SER A 145 -3.56 24.47 16.02
N ASP A 146 -2.76 24.58 14.96
CA ASP A 146 -1.84 25.71 14.72
C ASP A 146 -2.56 26.93 14.15
N ARG A 147 -3.85 26.77 13.74
CA ARG A 147 -4.68 27.81 13.15
C ARG A 147 -5.95 27.99 13.93
N SER A 148 -6.37 29.24 14.07
CA SER A 148 -7.69 29.56 14.61
C SER A 148 -8.79 29.16 13.63
N GLU A 149 -9.87 28.65 14.15
CA GLU A 149 -11.11 28.36 13.43
C GLU A 149 -12.20 29.29 13.94
N PHE A 150 -13.17 29.61 13.08
CA PHE A 150 -14.42 30.22 13.57
C PHE A 150 -15.28 29.11 14.17
N THR A 151 -16.00 29.43 15.27
CA THR A 151 -16.94 28.48 15.85
C THR A 151 -17.95 28.03 14.81
N PRO A 152 -18.14 26.72 14.60
CA PRO A 152 -19.04 26.22 13.55
C PRO A 152 -20.54 26.43 13.84
N LYS A 153 -20.91 27.36 14.73
CA LYS A 153 -22.32 27.65 15.05
C LYS A 153 -22.85 28.81 14.25
N THR A 154 -24.14 28.71 13.89
CA THR A 154 -24.97 29.83 13.44
C THR A 154 -25.09 30.82 14.61
N ILE A 155 -24.30 31.88 14.55
CA ILE A 155 -24.07 32.80 15.65
C ILE A 155 -25.22 33.79 15.72
N LEU A 156 -25.82 33.85 16.87
CA LEU A 156 -27.01 34.68 17.12
C LEU A 156 -26.67 36.08 17.69
N THR A 157 -25.46 36.28 18.24
CA THR A 157 -25.08 37.57 18.87
C THR A 157 -23.77 38.14 18.29
N LYS A 158 -23.62 39.50 18.36
CA LYS A 158 -22.42 40.20 17.87
C LYS A 158 -21.15 39.87 18.66
N GLU A 159 -21.29 39.58 19.94
CA GLU A 159 -20.15 39.32 20.84
C GLU A 159 -19.55 37.93 20.64
N GLU A 160 -20.35 36.95 20.24
CA GLU A 160 -19.87 35.58 19.95
C GLU A 160 -19.12 35.49 18.61
N ARG A 161 -19.25 36.48 17.70
CA ARG A 161 -18.54 36.52 16.39
C ARG A 161 -17.08 36.84 16.53
N ALA A 162 -16.63 37.41 17.62
CA ALA A 162 -15.27 37.91 17.80
C ALA A 162 -14.30 36.85 18.39
N ASN A 163 -14.81 35.70 18.86
CA ASN A 163 -13.96 34.73 19.54
C ASN A 163 -13.39 33.71 18.57
N LEU A 164 -12.13 33.93 18.20
CA LEU A 164 -11.31 32.91 17.53
C LEU A 164 -11.10 31.74 18.50
N VAL A 165 -11.35 30.53 18.03
CA VAL A 165 -11.17 29.31 18.80
C VAL A 165 -10.14 28.40 18.14
N TYR A 166 -9.49 27.61 18.96
CA TYR A 166 -8.52 26.61 18.49
C TYR A 166 -9.10 25.23 18.73
N ALA A 167 -9.07 24.38 17.69
CA ALA A 167 -9.50 23.01 17.80
C ALA A 167 -8.44 22.17 18.55
N VAL A 168 -8.91 21.38 19.49
CA VAL A 168 -8.09 20.45 20.28
C VAL A 168 -8.67 19.05 20.14
N LYS A 169 -7.80 18.05 19.90
CA LYS A 169 -8.19 16.63 19.92
C LYS A 169 -7.74 16.00 21.22
N ILE A 170 -8.68 15.38 21.90
CA ILE A 170 -8.47 14.72 23.18
C ILE A 170 -8.78 13.24 22.97
N ALA A 171 -7.78 12.39 23.21
CA ALA A 171 -7.94 10.95 23.16
C ALA A 171 -8.61 10.45 24.44
N VAL A 172 -9.64 9.64 24.28
CA VAL A 172 -10.44 9.07 25.37
C VAL A 172 -10.59 7.58 25.13
N LYS A 173 -10.33 6.76 26.13
CA LYS A 173 -10.60 5.33 26.05
C LYS A 173 -12.10 5.07 26.12
N ASN A 174 -12.63 4.37 25.13
CA ASN A 174 -14.05 4.03 25.07
C ASN A 174 -14.34 2.79 25.94
N ASP A 175 -15.44 2.84 26.65
CA ASP A 175 -15.99 1.71 27.41
C ASP A 175 -17.18 1.04 26.67
N GLY A 176 -17.38 1.39 25.38
CA GLY A 176 -18.50 0.93 24.55
C GLY A 176 -19.72 1.85 24.56
N LEU A 177 -19.77 2.83 25.46
CA LEU A 177 -20.87 3.78 25.57
C LEU A 177 -20.70 5.01 24.69
N LEU A 178 -19.45 5.44 24.45
CA LEU A 178 -19.15 6.56 23.56
C LEU A 178 -19.43 6.18 22.11
N LYS A 179 -20.21 7.01 21.41
CA LYS A 179 -20.57 6.83 20.01
C LYS A 179 -20.08 7.99 19.15
N ILE A 180 -19.80 7.69 17.89
CA ILE A 180 -19.41 8.71 16.92
C ILE A 180 -20.55 9.69 16.73
N GLY A 181 -20.27 11.00 16.84
CA GLY A 181 -21.27 12.06 16.72
C GLY A 181 -21.94 12.47 18.02
N MET A 182 -21.58 11.84 19.16
CA MET A 182 -22.01 12.32 20.46
C MET A 182 -21.40 13.67 20.82
N TYR A 183 -22.17 14.47 21.54
CA TYR A 183 -21.66 15.70 22.15
C TYR A 183 -20.98 15.40 23.48
N GLY A 184 -19.99 16.20 23.80
CA GLY A 184 -19.25 16.10 25.04
C GLY A 184 -18.61 17.44 25.41
N GLY A 185 -18.26 17.59 26.67
CA GLY A 185 -17.52 18.72 27.19
C GLY A 185 -16.17 18.27 27.74
N VAL A 186 -15.28 19.24 27.92
CA VAL A 186 -13.99 19.04 28.58
C VAL A 186 -13.83 20.05 29.71
N LYS A 187 -13.31 19.56 30.81
CA LYS A 187 -12.77 20.39 31.90
C LYS A 187 -11.26 20.32 31.83
N LEU A 188 -10.67 21.46 31.58
CA LEU A 188 -9.21 21.67 31.50
C LEU A 188 -8.60 21.74 32.88
#